data_bd4d810c0891bb438704ce2b09390fbb
#
_entry.id   bd4d810c0891bb438704ce2b09390fbb
#
_cell.length_a   1.000
_cell.length_b   1.000
_cell.length_c   1.000
_cell.angle_alpha   90.00
_cell.angle_beta   90.00
_cell.angle_gamma   90.00
#
_symmetry.space_group_name_H-M   'P 1'
#
loop_
_entity.id
_entity.type
_entity.pdbx_description
1 polymer ?
#
loop_
_entity_poly.entity_id
_entity_poly.type
_entity_poly.pdbx_seq_one_letter_code
_entity_poly.pdbx_strand_id
1 'polypeptide(L)'
;MSLLAGLLLLPALLGQPLRQSVIRPDTVESALLGGPVDVNVYLPAGFDAASDAKYPVVYLLHGLYGTYKDWENLGHMKILVDELVASGEIVPLVIIMPNAGDPDIHNNWNGYFNMPGHPYEDFFFQELIPAVEARYKAFGDKQHRAVMGLSMGGGGSTVYAQRHPDMFSSCYAMSAWLDNSEPRADMPKDKFYLVSKSVREHSALDFIDQADEATIEKLRTVKWFFDCGDDDYLLDLSVSLYQKMRDRDLHSELRVRDGWHSWEYWHTALRLSLPFASRNFGK
;
A
#
# COMPACT_ATOMS: atom_id res chain seq x y z
N MET A 1 -20.02 42.74 29.09
CA MET A 1 -19.96 41.34 29.51
C MET A 1 -19.40 40.54 28.35
N SER A 2 -18.13 40.24 28.41
CA SER A 2 -17.40 39.56 27.34
C SER A 2 -17.27 38.08 27.73
N LEU A 3 -17.91 37.21 26.96
CA LEU A 3 -17.78 35.75 27.12
C LEU A 3 -16.50 35.29 26.42
N LEU A 4 -15.47 35.00 27.21
CA LEU A 4 -14.32 34.23 26.76
C LEU A 4 -14.77 32.77 26.57
N ALA A 5 -14.85 32.31 25.31
CA ALA A 5 -14.93 30.93 25.00
C ALA A 5 -13.57 30.26 25.24
N GLY A 6 -13.47 29.53 26.35
CA GLY A 6 -12.28 28.73 26.65
C GLY A 6 -12.16 27.58 25.66
N LEU A 7 -11.12 27.62 24.84
CA LEU A 7 -10.65 26.52 24.02
C LEU A 7 -10.08 25.44 24.97
N LEU A 8 -10.85 24.40 25.25
CA LEU A 8 -10.36 23.20 25.94
C LEU A 8 -9.43 22.45 24.97
N LEU A 9 -8.15 22.79 25.03
CA LEU A 9 -7.09 21.92 24.53
C LEU A 9 -7.13 20.63 25.35
N LEU A 10 -7.62 19.54 24.75
CA LEU A 10 -7.38 18.20 25.29
C LEU A 10 -5.86 18.03 25.41
N PRO A 11 -5.35 17.67 26.59
CA PRO A 11 -3.93 17.37 26.73
C PRO A 11 -3.63 16.19 25.83
N ALA A 12 -2.70 16.39 24.90
CA ALA A 12 -2.07 15.30 24.17
C ALA A 12 -1.59 14.29 25.21
N LEU A 13 -2.04 13.04 25.10
CA LEU A 13 -1.47 11.89 25.83
C LEU A 13 -0.04 11.65 25.33
N LEU A 14 0.82 12.59 25.61
CA LEU A 14 2.26 12.50 25.41
C LEU A 14 2.82 11.79 26.66
N GLY A 15 3.25 10.54 26.52
CA GLY A 15 4.18 9.99 27.47
C GLY A 15 3.92 8.63 28.09
N GLN A 16 3.02 7.81 27.55
CA GLN A 16 2.98 6.39 27.95
C GLN A 16 2.82 5.48 26.73
N PRO A 17 3.54 4.34 26.69
CA PRO A 17 3.39 3.34 25.64
C PRO A 17 1.93 2.86 25.53
N LEU A 18 1.47 2.59 24.31
CA LEU A 18 0.16 1.99 24.10
C LEU A 18 0.10 0.61 24.77
N ARG A 19 -0.88 0.39 25.64
CA ARG A 19 -1.08 -0.92 26.29
C ARG A 19 -1.54 -1.99 25.32
N GLN A 20 -2.26 -1.59 24.26
CA GLN A 20 -2.77 -2.45 23.18
C GLN A 20 -2.52 -1.76 21.84
N SER A 21 -2.49 -2.54 20.78
CA SER A 21 -2.47 -2.00 19.43
C SER A 21 -3.75 -1.23 19.12
N VAL A 22 -3.64 -0.24 18.25
CA VAL A 22 -4.80 0.57 17.81
C VAL A 22 -4.74 0.80 16.31
N ILE A 23 -5.91 0.96 15.67
CA ILE A 23 -6.02 1.63 14.39
C ILE A 23 -6.50 3.05 14.67
N ARG A 24 -5.73 4.03 14.19
CA ARG A 24 -6.00 5.45 14.36
C ARG A 24 -6.30 6.07 13.00
N PRO A 25 -7.52 6.62 12.79
CA PRO A 25 -7.76 7.54 11.68
C PRO A 25 -6.91 8.79 11.83
N ASP A 26 -6.34 9.25 10.73
CA ASP A 26 -5.52 10.45 10.64
C ASP A 26 -5.69 11.08 9.26
N THR A 27 -5.11 12.26 9.04
CA THR A 27 -5.07 12.94 7.76
C THR A 27 -3.67 13.43 7.44
N VAL A 28 -3.35 13.49 6.16
CA VAL A 28 -2.15 14.14 5.64
C VAL A 28 -2.59 15.31 4.77
N GLU A 29 -2.18 16.51 5.14
CA GLU A 29 -2.40 17.69 4.31
C GLU A 29 -1.61 17.56 3.02
N SER A 30 -2.28 17.80 1.89
CA SER A 30 -1.67 17.72 0.57
C SER A 30 -1.86 19.01 -0.21
N ALA A 31 -0.75 19.65 -0.55
CA ALA A 31 -0.75 20.76 -1.48
C ALA A 31 -0.95 20.26 -2.94
N LEU A 32 -0.45 19.08 -3.25
CA LEU A 32 -0.55 18.45 -4.58
C LEU A 32 -1.98 18.05 -4.92
N LEU A 33 -2.74 17.52 -3.94
CA LEU A 33 -4.13 17.10 -4.13
C LEU A 33 -5.15 18.16 -3.72
N GLY A 34 -4.68 19.26 -3.13
CA GLY A 34 -5.52 20.43 -2.79
C GLY A 34 -6.37 20.27 -1.54
N GLY A 35 -5.99 19.38 -0.61
CA GLY A 35 -6.70 19.19 0.65
C GLY A 35 -6.22 17.98 1.44
N PRO A 36 -6.82 17.72 2.61
CA PRO A 36 -6.43 16.59 3.44
C PRO A 36 -6.78 15.26 2.77
N VAL A 37 -5.89 14.29 2.92
CA VAL A 37 -6.08 12.90 2.51
C VAL A 37 -6.16 12.02 3.75
N ASP A 38 -7.24 11.27 3.86
CA ASP A 38 -7.46 10.37 4.97
C ASP A 38 -6.51 9.17 4.93
N VAL A 39 -6.09 8.72 6.11
CA VAL A 39 -5.30 7.50 6.30
C VAL A 39 -5.76 6.77 7.56
N ASN A 40 -5.73 5.44 7.56
CA ASN A 40 -5.73 4.66 8.78
C ASN A 40 -4.31 4.23 9.12
N VAL A 41 -3.96 4.28 10.39
CA VAL A 41 -2.64 3.90 10.89
C VAL A 41 -2.78 2.84 11.97
N TYR A 42 -2.23 1.65 11.72
CA TYR A 42 -2.06 0.65 12.76
C TYR A 42 -0.78 0.95 13.54
N LEU A 43 -0.92 1.05 14.86
CA LEU A 43 0.17 1.21 15.81
C LEU A 43 0.24 -0.02 16.74
N PRO A 44 1.40 -0.67 16.88
CA PRO A 44 1.54 -1.87 17.69
C PRO A 44 1.39 -1.57 19.20
N ALA A 45 1.08 -2.60 19.97
CA ALA A 45 1.21 -2.50 21.43
C ALA A 45 2.66 -2.13 21.79
N GLY A 46 2.83 -1.28 22.78
CA GLY A 46 4.14 -0.73 23.14
C GLY A 46 4.57 0.48 22.34
N PHE A 47 3.81 0.91 21.31
CA PHE A 47 4.13 2.14 20.59
C PHE A 47 4.12 3.34 21.53
N ASP A 48 5.22 4.11 21.53
CA ASP A 48 5.38 5.32 22.33
C ASP A 48 5.92 6.45 21.45
N ALA A 49 5.08 7.47 21.22
CA ALA A 49 5.46 8.63 20.43
C ALA A 49 6.57 9.48 21.07
N ALA A 50 6.76 9.38 22.40
CA ALA A 50 7.82 10.08 23.13
C ALA A 50 9.15 9.32 23.13
N SER A 51 9.15 8.02 22.81
CA SER A 51 10.34 7.19 22.74
C SER A 51 11.19 7.49 21.50
N ASP A 52 12.47 7.17 21.57
CA ASP A 52 13.37 7.16 20.40
C ASP A 52 13.28 5.86 19.57
N ALA A 53 12.49 4.89 20.04
CA ALA A 53 12.28 3.65 19.31
C ALA A 53 11.66 3.92 17.93
N LYS A 54 12.19 3.23 16.92
CA LYS A 54 11.69 3.29 15.56
C LYS A 54 11.07 1.96 15.13
N TYR A 55 10.17 2.03 14.16
CA TYR A 55 9.42 0.88 13.67
C TYR A 55 9.60 0.71 12.17
N PRO A 56 9.67 -0.53 11.66
CA PRO A 56 9.46 -0.79 10.25
C PRO A 56 8.05 -0.35 9.84
N VAL A 57 7.88 0.01 8.57
CA VAL A 57 6.60 0.48 8.05
C VAL A 57 6.15 -0.35 6.85
N VAL A 58 4.86 -0.67 6.83
CA VAL A 58 4.18 -1.27 5.69
C VAL A 58 3.15 -0.29 5.16
N TYR A 59 3.23 0.03 3.87
CA TYR A 59 2.16 0.70 3.14
C TYR A 59 1.22 -0.35 2.58
N LEU A 60 -0.03 -0.37 3.04
CA LEU A 60 -1.03 -1.38 2.71
C LEU A 60 -2.17 -0.75 1.89
N LEU A 61 -2.16 -0.99 0.58
CA LEU A 61 -2.97 -0.31 -0.40
C LEU A 61 -4.29 -1.08 -0.67
N HIS A 62 -5.42 -0.35 -0.69
CA HIS A 62 -6.75 -0.92 -0.95
C HIS A 62 -7.06 -1.06 -2.45
N GLY A 63 -8.15 -1.74 -2.80
CA GLY A 63 -8.62 -1.94 -4.17
C GLY A 63 -9.49 -0.82 -4.73
N LEU A 64 -9.88 -0.94 -5.99
CA LEU A 64 -10.89 -0.09 -6.62
C LEU A 64 -12.22 -0.20 -5.86
N TYR A 65 -13.03 0.85 -5.84
CA TYR A 65 -14.23 1.01 -5.01
C TYR A 65 -13.98 1.08 -3.50
N GLY A 66 -12.72 0.93 -3.08
CA GLY A 66 -12.34 0.87 -1.67
C GLY A 66 -11.91 2.23 -1.12
N THR A 67 -11.65 2.20 0.18
CA THR A 67 -11.16 3.34 0.97
C THR A 67 -10.09 2.89 1.96
N TYR A 68 -9.44 3.84 2.63
CA TYR A 68 -8.47 3.60 3.70
C TYR A 68 -9.00 2.75 4.87
N LYS A 69 -10.33 2.55 4.97
CA LYS A 69 -10.98 1.79 6.06
C LYS A 69 -11.11 0.29 5.77
N ASP A 70 -10.96 -0.12 4.52
CA ASP A 70 -11.42 -1.46 4.10
C ASP A 70 -10.55 -2.59 4.66
N TRP A 71 -9.25 -2.36 4.81
CA TRP A 71 -8.39 -3.34 5.44
C TRP A 71 -8.75 -3.64 6.90
N GLU A 72 -9.31 -2.67 7.61
CA GLU A 72 -9.87 -2.86 8.95
C GLU A 72 -11.25 -3.50 8.89
N ASN A 73 -12.17 -2.86 8.14
CA ASN A 73 -13.60 -3.20 8.19
C ASN A 73 -13.94 -4.51 7.48
N LEU A 74 -13.26 -4.81 6.37
CA LEU A 74 -13.51 -5.98 5.53
C LEU A 74 -12.37 -7.00 5.64
N GLY A 75 -11.13 -6.52 5.72
CA GLY A 75 -9.94 -7.36 5.86
C GLY A 75 -9.67 -7.82 7.29
N HIS A 76 -10.29 -7.23 8.30
CA HIS A 76 -10.09 -7.55 9.73
C HIS A 76 -8.61 -7.63 10.13
N MET A 77 -7.79 -6.76 9.50
CA MET A 77 -6.33 -6.88 9.55
C MET A 77 -5.76 -6.74 10.95
N LYS A 78 -6.39 -5.91 11.82
CA LYS A 78 -5.86 -5.64 13.16
C LYS A 78 -5.70 -6.91 13.99
N ILE A 79 -6.73 -7.77 14.03
CA ILE A 79 -6.71 -9.01 14.82
C ILE A 79 -5.56 -9.91 14.33
N LEU A 80 -5.43 -10.03 13.02
CA LEU A 80 -4.38 -10.85 12.41
C LEU A 80 -2.97 -10.32 12.70
N VAL A 81 -2.77 -9.01 12.59
CA VAL A 81 -1.47 -8.38 12.90
C VAL A 81 -1.12 -8.60 14.36
N ASP A 82 -2.08 -8.42 15.27
CA ASP A 82 -1.88 -8.64 16.71
C ASP A 82 -1.49 -10.10 17.01
N GLU A 83 -2.14 -11.07 16.37
CA GLU A 83 -1.77 -12.50 16.48
C GLU A 83 -0.34 -12.77 16.02
N LEU A 84 0.03 -12.25 14.84
CA LEU A 84 1.37 -12.45 14.26
C LEU A 84 2.48 -11.78 15.09
N VAL A 85 2.22 -10.60 15.66
CA VAL A 85 3.15 -9.96 16.60
C VAL A 85 3.25 -10.75 17.90
N ALA A 86 2.14 -11.20 18.46
CA ALA A 86 2.11 -11.95 19.71
C ALA A 86 2.80 -13.32 19.59
N SER A 87 2.69 -13.98 18.43
CA SER A 87 3.38 -15.25 18.16
C SER A 87 4.88 -15.07 17.84
N GLY A 88 5.33 -13.84 17.58
CA GLY A 88 6.70 -13.55 17.15
C GLY A 88 6.98 -13.86 15.68
N GLU A 89 5.96 -14.13 14.88
CA GLU A 89 6.10 -14.34 13.42
C GLU A 89 6.45 -13.07 12.69
N ILE A 90 6.05 -11.92 13.23
CA ILE A 90 6.45 -10.60 12.72
C ILE A 90 6.98 -9.71 13.86
N VAL A 91 7.86 -8.79 13.52
CA VAL A 91 8.30 -7.75 14.44
C VAL A 91 7.18 -6.71 14.62
N PRO A 92 7.12 -6.00 15.78
CA PRO A 92 6.24 -4.84 15.92
C PRO A 92 6.53 -3.82 14.80
N LEU A 93 5.48 -3.39 14.09
CA LEU A 93 5.60 -2.50 12.93
C LEU A 93 4.41 -1.53 12.86
N VAL A 94 4.56 -0.47 12.08
CA VAL A 94 3.51 0.47 11.74
C VAL A 94 2.93 0.09 10.37
N ILE A 95 1.60 0.13 10.23
CA ILE A 95 0.95 -0.05 8.91
C ILE A 95 0.20 1.23 8.55
N ILE A 96 0.47 1.74 7.36
CA ILE A 96 -0.18 2.92 6.79
C ILE A 96 -1.14 2.46 5.70
N MET A 97 -2.39 2.80 5.83
CA MET A 97 -3.46 2.51 4.88
C MET A 97 -4.00 3.83 4.31
N PRO A 98 -3.38 4.36 3.24
CA PRO A 98 -3.78 5.64 2.68
C PRO A 98 -5.04 5.52 1.84
N ASN A 99 -5.84 6.59 1.79
CA ASN A 99 -6.99 6.68 0.90
C ASN A 99 -6.56 7.03 -0.52
N ALA A 100 -6.91 6.19 -1.47
CA ALA A 100 -6.70 6.44 -2.91
C ALA A 100 -7.98 6.19 -3.70
N GLY A 101 -9.14 6.25 -3.04
CA GLY A 101 -10.38 5.92 -3.73
C GLY A 101 -11.66 6.27 -2.97
N ASP A 102 -12.74 5.99 -3.68
CA ASP A 102 -14.12 6.18 -3.23
C ASP A 102 -15.00 5.14 -3.94
N PRO A 103 -16.10 4.66 -3.32
CA PRO A 103 -17.03 3.74 -3.96
C PRO A 103 -17.67 4.28 -5.25
N ASP A 104 -17.86 5.58 -5.38
CA ASP A 104 -18.35 6.22 -6.61
C ASP A 104 -17.20 6.55 -7.57
N ILE A 105 -16.70 5.52 -8.24
CA ILE A 105 -15.54 5.60 -9.14
C ILE A 105 -15.75 6.48 -10.39
N HIS A 106 -16.99 6.79 -10.75
CA HIS A 106 -17.30 7.61 -11.90
C HIS A 106 -17.18 9.11 -11.61
N ASN A 107 -17.51 9.53 -10.39
CA ASN A 107 -17.50 10.92 -9.97
C ASN A 107 -16.31 11.28 -9.08
N ASN A 108 -15.72 10.33 -8.38
CA ASN A 108 -14.62 10.56 -7.45
C ASN A 108 -13.30 9.93 -7.93
N TRP A 109 -12.19 10.48 -7.45
CA TRP A 109 -10.87 9.98 -7.79
C TRP A 109 -10.62 8.60 -7.19
N ASN A 110 -10.04 7.74 -8.01
CA ASN A 110 -9.51 6.44 -7.63
C ASN A 110 -8.17 6.24 -8.31
N GLY A 111 -7.25 5.52 -7.66
CA GLY A 111 -6.00 5.12 -8.27
C GLY A 111 -4.76 5.67 -7.58
N TYR A 112 -3.66 4.98 -7.81
CA TYR A 112 -2.37 5.22 -7.18
C TYR A 112 -1.38 5.98 -8.06
N PHE A 113 -1.73 6.24 -9.33
CA PHE A 113 -0.83 6.88 -10.29
C PHE A 113 -1.17 8.35 -10.50
N ASN A 114 -0.24 9.08 -11.10
CA ASN A 114 -0.52 10.45 -11.52
C ASN A 114 -1.51 10.46 -12.69
N MET A 115 -2.57 11.22 -12.52
CA MET A 115 -3.59 11.46 -13.54
C MET A 115 -3.76 12.96 -13.74
N PRO A 116 -4.27 13.43 -14.91
CA PRO A 116 -4.55 14.84 -15.11
C PRO A 116 -5.45 15.43 -14.01
N GLY A 117 -4.92 16.39 -13.24
CA GLY A 117 -5.62 17.00 -12.11
C GLY A 117 -5.65 16.16 -10.82
N HIS A 118 -4.92 15.04 -10.75
CA HIS A 118 -4.81 14.21 -9.56
C HIS A 118 -3.44 13.50 -9.49
N PRO A 119 -2.37 14.19 -9.07
CA PRO A 119 -1.01 13.66 -9.01
C PRO A 119 -0.80 12.79 -7.75
N TYR A 120 -1.48 11.65 -7.68
CA TYR A 120 -1.50 10.83 -6.46
C TYR A 120 -0.14 10.15 -6.18
N GLU A 121 0.58 9.68 -7.19
CA GLU A 121 1.92 9.11 -7.00
C GLU A 121 2.88 10.15 -6.42
N ASP A 122 2.86 11.38 -6.93
CA ASP A 122 3.66 12.48 -6.38
C ASP A 122 3.29 12.78 -4.93
N PHE A 123 2.00 12.83 -4.60
CA PHE A 123 1.54 12.97 -3.22
C PHE A 123 2.08 11.84 -2.34
N PHE A 124 1.99 10.60 -2.79
CA PHE A 124 2.42 9.43 -2.01
C PHE A 124 3.91 9.53 -1.63
N PHE A 125 4.78 9.86 -2.59
CA PHE A 125 6.22 9.91 -2.35
C PHE A 125 6.70 11.21 -1.73
N GLN A 126 6.12 12.34 -2.11
CA GLN A 126 6.63 13.67 -1.71
C GLN A 126 5.97 14.21 -0.44
N GLU A 127 4.75 13.81 -0.13
CA GLU A 127 4.00 14.34 1.01
C GLU A 127 3.61 13.25 2.03
N LEU A 128 2.99 12.15 1.60
CA LEU A 128 2.50 11.09 2.50
C LEU A 128 3.64 10.41 3.26
N ILE A 129 4.60 9.80 2.54
CA ILE A 129 5.72 9.07 3.15
C ILE A 129 6.45 9.93 4.18
N PRO A 130 6.96 11.14 3.86
CA PRO A 130 7.66 11.95 4.82
C PRO A 130 6.82 12.31 6.05
N ALA A 131 5.55 12.66 5.85
CA ALA A 131 4.67 13.06 6.93
C ALA A 131 4.38 11.93 7.92
N VAL A 132 3.99 10.75 7.41
CA VAL A 132 3.63 9.61 8.28
C VAL A 132 4.86 8.99 8.95
N GLU A 133 5.98 8.89 8.26
CA GLU A 133 7.22 8.33 8.84
C GLU A 133 7.76 9.20 9.96
N ALA A 134 7.74 10.52 9.80
CA ALA A 134 8.11 11.44 10.87
C ALA A 134 7.14 11.36 12.06
N ARG A 135 5.84 11.31 11.80
CA ARG A 135 4.78 11.31 12.82
C ARG A 135 4.73 10.00 13.61
N TYR A 136 4.95 8.88 12.95
CA TYR A 136 4.79 7.53 13.51
C TYR A 136 6.11 6.79 13.75
N LYS A 137 7.21 7.53 13.89
CA LYS A 137 8.52 6.94 14.26
C LYS A 137 8.98 5.81 13.36
N ALA A 138 8.73 5.90 12.06
CA ALA A 138 9.28 4.93 11.13
C ALA A 138 10.80 5.12 10.95
N PHE A 139 11.50 4.04 10.55
CA PHE A 139 12.94 4.11 10.30
C PHE A 139 13.30 5.08 9.18
N GLY A 140 12.43 5.21 8.16
CA GLY A 140 12.62 6.16 7.07
C GLY A 140 13.60 5.72 5.98
N ASP A 141 13.99 4.45 5.96
CA ASP A 141 14.91 3.89 4.98
C ASP A 141 14.32 2.69 4.23
N LYS A 142 14.97 2.33 3.12
CA LYS A 142 14.57 1.21 2.26
C LYS A 142 14.44 -0.10 3.03
N GLN A 143 15.40 -0.38 3.92
CA GLN A 143 15.51 -1.68 4.58
C GLN A 143 14.33 -1.96 5.54
N HIS A 144 13.66 -0.91 5.97
CA HIS A 144 12.55 -1.00 6.92
C HIS A 144 11.21 -0.55 6.31
N ARG A 145 11.12 -0.46 4.97
CA ARG A 145 9.89 -0.07 4.28
C ARG A 145 9.45 -1.17 3.31
N ALA A 146 8.18 -1.59 3.44
CA ALA A 146 7.54 -2.51 2.51
C ALA A 146 6.27 -1.88 1.94
N VAL A 147 5.90 -2.29 0.72
CA VAL A 147 4.64 -1.92 0.09
C VAL A 147 3.88 -3.18 -0.31
N MET A 148 2.59 -3.20 -0.04
CA MET A 148 1.71 -4.30 -0.41
C MET A 148 0.28 -3.81 -0.63
N GLY A 149 -0.51 -4.60 -1.33
CA GLY A 149 -1.89 -4.23 -1.58
C GLY A 149 -2.64 -5.28 -2.38
N LEU A 150 -3.95 -5.05 -2.52
CA LEU A 150 -4.86 -5.91 -3.27
C LEU A 150 -5.38 -5.22 -4.53
N SER A 151 -5.62 -5.96 -5.60
CA SER A 151 -6.29 -5.49 -6.82
C SER A 151 -5.63 -4.22 -7.39
N MET A 152 -6.32 -3.10 -7.47
CA MET A 152 -5.76 -1.79 -7.82
C MET A 152 -4.56 -1.43 -6.92
N GLY A 153 -4.63 -1.70 -5.61
CA GLY A 153 -3.52 -1.49 -4.69
C GLY A 153 -2.38 -2.49 -4.87
N GLY A 154 -2.65 -3.69 -5.35
CA GLY A 154 -1.63 -4.66 -5.76
C GLY A 154 -0.85 -4.16 -6.98
N GLY A 155 -1.54 -3.60 -7.97
CA GLY A 155 -0.93 -2.91 -9.13
C GLY A 155 -0.12 -1.70 -8.68
N GLY A 156 -0.70 -0.84 -7.83
CA GLY A 156 -0.02 0.32 -7.26
C GLY A 156 1.27 -0.06 -6.51
N SER A 157 1.19 -1.08 -5.65
CA SER A 157 2.37 -1.58 -4.91
C SER A 157 3.47 -2.06 -5.84
N THR A 158 3.11 -2.82 -6.88
CA THR A 158 4.06 -3.35 -7.85
C THR A 158 4.76 -2.23 -8.63
N VAL A 159 3.98 -1.30 -9.20
CA VAL A 159 4.53 -0.19 -10.00
C VAL A 159 5.35 0.76 -9.14
N TYR A 160 4.94 1.04 -7.90
CA TYR A 160 5.72 1.85 -6.97
C TYR A 160 7.09 1.22 -6.70
N ALA A 161 7.13 -0.09 -6.43
CA ALA A 161 8.39 -0.76 -6.20
C ALA A 161 9.25 -0.90 -7.49
N GLN A 162 8.63 -0.98 -8.67
CA GLN A 162 9.34 -0.96 -9.97
C GLN A 162 9.96 0.40 -10.26
N ARG A 163 9.23 1.48 -10.04
CA ARG A 163 9.67 2.85 -10.37
C ARG A 163 10.59 3.44 -9.30
N HIS A 164 10.43 3.00 -8.04
CA HIS A 164 11.18 3.46 -6.88
C HIS A 164 11.85 2.29 -6.13
N PRO A 165 12.68 1.47 -6.80
CA PRO A 165 13.28 0.29 -6.19
C PRO A 165 14.21 0.62 -5.01
N ASP A 166 14.68 1.86 -4.91
CA ASP A 166 15.49 2.33 -3.80
C ASP A 166 14.67 2.71 -2.55
N MET A 167 13.34 2.64 -2.62
CA MET A 167 12.44 3.00 -1.54
C MET A 167 11.95 1.81 -0.70
N PHE A 168 11.89 0.60 -1.27
CA PHE A 168 11.24 -0.55 -0.63
C PHE A 168 12.16 -1.77 -0.55
N SER A 169 12.16 -2.44 0.60
CA SER A 169 12.82 -3.75 0.79
C SER A 169 12.05 -4.88 0.09
N SER A 170 10.72 -4.78 0.10
CA SER A 170 9.85 -5.81 -0.47
C SER A 170 8.52 -5.26 -0.98
N CYS A 171 7.96 -5.97 -1.95
CA CYS A 171 6.63 -5.77 -2.52
C CYS A 171 5.84 -7.08 -2.48
N TYR A 172 4.61 -7.03 -1.96
CA TYR A 172 3.66 -8.15 -1.98
C TYR A 172 2.36 -7.73 -2.64
N ALA A 173 2.04 -8.31 -3.78
CA ALA A 173 0.89 -7.94 -4.60
C ALA A 173 -0.15 -9.06 -4.61
N MET A 174 -1.37 -8.76 -4.13
CA MET A 174 -2.49 -9.69 -4.05
C MET A 174 -3.48 -9.41 -5.16
N SER A 175 -3.83 -10.42 -5.98
CA SER A 175 -4.84 -10.25 -7.04
C SER A 175 -4.62 -8.97 -7.85
N ALA A 176 -3.40 -8.70 -8.26
CA ALA A 176 -2.95 -7.37 -8.67
C ALA A 176 -3.46 -6.96 -10.06
N TRP A 177 -4.00 -5.75 -10.17
CA TRP A 177 -4.34 -5.13 -11.45
C TRP A 177 -3.09 -4.50 -12.07
N LEU A 178 -2.30 -5.32 -12.77
CA LEU A 178 -0.95 -5.01 -13.24
C LEU A 178 -0.88 -4.39 -14.63
N ASP A 179 -1.96 -4.51 -15.38
CA ASP A 179 -2.09 -3.97 -16.74
C ASP A 179 -3.57 -3.81 -17.07
N ASN A 180 -3.86 -3.08 -18.13
CA ASN A 180 -5.21 -2.93 -18.66
C ASN A 180 -5.16 -2.83 -20.21
N SER A 181 -6.26 -3.18 -20.85
CA SER A 181 -6.45 -2.85 -22.27
C SER A 181 -6.59 -1.32 -22.42
N GLU A 182 -6.25 -0.81 -23.60
CA GLU A 182 -6.58 0.57 -23.93
C GLU A 182 -8.08 0.83 -23.74
N PRO A 183 -8.45 1.86 -22.97
CA PRO A 183 -9.86 2.19 -22.78
C PRO A 183 -10.53 2.48 -24.12
N ARG A 184 -11.69 1.88 -24.36
CA ARG A 184 -12.41 2.03 -25.61
C ARG A 184 -12.74 3.51 -25.89
N ALA A 185 -12.70 3.88 -27.17
CA ALA A 185 -12.93 5.26 -27.60
C ALA A 185 -14.34 5.80 -27.25
N ASP A 186 -15.31 4.90 -27.12
CA ASP A 186 -16.71 5.19 -26.79
C ASP A 186 -17.02 5.23 -25.29
N MET A 187 -16.04 4.94 -24.42
CA MET A 187 -16.23 5.05 -22.98
C MET A 187 -16.43 6.52 -22.56
N PRO A 188 -17.31 6.78 -21.56
CA PRO A 188 -17.38 8.10 -20.93
C PRO A 188 -15.99 8.51 -20.41
N LYS A 189 -15.62 9.78 -20.62
CA LYS A 189 -14.33 10.34 -20.17
C LYS A 189 -14.42 10.82 -18.73
N ASP A 190 -14.95 9.98 -17.85
CA ASP A 190 -15.11 10.22 -16.41
C ASP A 190 -13.88 9.79 -15.58
N LYS A 191 -14.01 9.73 -14.26
CA LYS A 191 -12.91 9.33 -13.38
C LYS A 191 -12.51 7.87 -13.57
N PHE A 192 -13.47 6.97 -13.85
CA PHE A 192 -13.17 5.57 -14.13
C PHE A 192 -12.37 5.38 -15.42
N TYR A 193 -12.65 6.16 -16.44
CA TYR A 193 -11.82 6.20 -17.64
C TYR A 193 -10.38 6.61 -17.32
N LEU A 194 -10.21 7.65 -16.49
CA LEU A 194 -8.88 8.14 -16.14
C LEU A 194 -8.07 7.13 -15.35
N VAL A 195 -8.67 6.44 -14.36
CA VAL A 195 -7.96 5.39 -13.62
C VAL A 195 -7.62 4.20 -14.52
N SER A 196 -8.56 3.75 -15.36
CA SER A 196 -8.32 2.65 -16.31
C SER A 196 -7.18 2.97 -17.28
N LYS A 197 -7.15 4.20 -17.79
CA LYS A 197 -6.08 4.70 -18.65
C LYS A 197 -4.75 4.77 -17.88
N SER A 198 -4.76 5.26 -16.65
CA SER A 198 -3.54 5.35 -15.84
C SER A 198 -2.92 3.98 -15.56
N VAL A 199 -3.73 2.93 -15.33
CA VAL A 199 -3.23 1.55 -15.18
C VAL A 199 -2.56 1.08 -16.46
N ARG A 200 -3.15 1.37 -17.66
CA ARG A 200 -2.52 1.01 -18.94
C ARG A 200 -1.20 1.76 -19.16
N GLU A 201 -1.16 3.05 -18.86
CA GLU A 201 0.04 3.88 -18.99
C GLU A 201 1.15 3.48 -18.01
N HIS A 202 0.79 2.82 -16.91
CA HIS A 202 1.70 2.30 -15.89
C HIS A 202 1.73 0.77 -15.85
N SER A 203 1.59 0.11 -17.00
CA SER A 203 1.63 -1.34 -17.09
C SER A 203 2.90 -1.91 -16.44
N ALA A 204 2.72 -2.72 -15.40
CA ALA A 204 3.83 -3.40 -14.74
C ALA A 204 4.51 -4.43 -15.65
N LEU A 205 3.76 -4.96 -16.63
CA LEU A 205 4.26 -5.92 -17.62
C LEU A 205 5.15 -5.22 -18.65
N ASP A 206 4.66 -4.13 -19.21
CA ASP A 206 5.42 -3.32 -20.18
C ASP A 206 6.69 -2.74 -19.57
N PHE A 207 6.63 -2.40 -18.26
CA PHE A 207 7.80 -1.91 -17.54
C PHE A 207 8.95 -2.93 -17.56
N ILE A 208 8.68 -4.20 -17.29
CA ILE A 208 9.72 -5.26 -17.31
C ILE A 208 10.25 -5.48 -18.73
N ASP A 209 9.36 -5.46 -19.74
CA ASP A 209 9.77 -5.64 -21.14
C ASP A 209 10.71 -4.52 -21.62
N GLN A 210 10.49 -3.28 -21.15
CA GLN A 210 11.23 -2.09 -21.56
C GLN A 210 12.44 -1.77 -20.68
N ALA A 211 12.54 -2.41 -19.50
CA ALA A 211 13.60 -2.14 -18.54
C ALA A 211 15.00 -2.47 -19.12
N ASP A 212 15.93 -1.55 -19.02
CA ASP A 212 17.34 -1.79 -19.30
C ASP A 212 18.00 -2.59 -18.15
N GLU A 213 19.23 -3.06 -18.39
CA GLU A 213 19.93 -3.88 -17.39
C GLU A 213 20.21 -3.11 -16.10
N ALA A 214 20.47 -1.81 -16.15
CA ALA A 214 20.69 -1.00 -14.97
C ALA A 214 19.42 -0.91 -14.09
N THR A 215 18.26 -0.85 -14.72
CA THR A 215 16.96 -0.91 -14.04
C THR A 215 16.74 -2.29 -13.44
N ILE A 216 17.00 -3.36 -14.20
CA ILE A 216 16.89 -4.75 -13.72
C ILE A 216 17.77 -4.99 -12.48
N GLU A 217 19.02 -4.50 -12.48
CA GLU A 217 19.89 -4.61 -11.30
C GLU A 217 19.29 -3.94 -10.05
N LYS A 218 18.65 -2.79 -10.20
CA LYS A 218 17.95 -2.14 -9.09
C LYS A 218 16.76 -2.97 -8.61
N LEU A 219 15.97 -3.55 -9.53
CA LEU A 219 14.84 -4.40 -9.20
C LEU A 219 15.25 -5.68 -8.44
N ARG A 220 16.45 -6.23 -8.69
CA ARG A 220 17.02 -7.36 -7.93
C ARG A 220 17.22 -7.07 -6.44
N THR A 221 17.26 -5.81 -6.07
CA THR A 221 17.41 -5.38 -4.67
C THR A 221 16.09 -5.37 -3.88
N VAL A 222 14.95 -5.55 -4.54
CA VAL A 222 13.61 -5.67 -3.95
C VAL A 222 13.21 -7.13 -3.89
N LYS A 223 12.51 -7.53 -2.84
CA LYS A 223 11.91 -8.87 -2.73
C LYS A 223 10.48 -8.82 -3.23
N TRP A 224 10.14 -9.70 -4.17
CA TRP A 224 8.87 -9.69 -4.89
C TRP A 224 8.04 -10.92 -4.56
N PHE A 225 6.75 -10.74 -4.29
CA PHE A 225 5.79 -11.82 -4.12
C PHE A 225 4.45 -11.45 -4.78
N PHE A 226 3.95 -12.36 -5.61
CA PHE A 226 2.63 -12.27 -6.25
C PHE A 226 1.75 -13.39 -5.71
N ASP A 227 0.52 -13.05 -5.27
CA ASP A 227 -0.45 -14.00 -4.69
C ASP A 227 -1.81 -13.77 -5.34
N CYS A 228 -2.39 -14.79 -5.96
CA CYS A 228 -3.65 -14.67 -6.68
C CYS A 228 -4.47 -15.95 -6.55
N GLY A 229 -5.81 -15.82 -6.49
CA GLY A 229 -6.71 -16.95 -6.54
C GLY A 229 -6.72 -17.62 -7.92
N ASP A 230 -6.96 -18.93 -7.96
CA ASP A 230 -7.05 -19.67 -9.22
C ASP A 230 -8.33 -19.36 -10.02
N ASP A 231 -9.38 -18.89 -9.33
CA ASP A 231 -10.62 -18.40 -9.94
C ASP A 231 -10.65 -16.86 -10.10
N ASP A 232 -9.56 -16.15 -9.79
CA ASP A 232 -9.48 -14.70 -9.89
C ASP A 232 -9.26 -14.26 -11.34
N TYR A 233 -10.10 -13.36 -11.85
CA TYR A 233 -10.01 -12.85 -13.22
C TYR A 233 -8.72 -12.07 -13.54
N LEU A 234 -7.91 -11.72 -12.53
CA LEU A 234 -6.60 -11.08 -12.69
C LEU A 234 -5.43 -12.07 -12.57
N LEU A 235 -5.70 -13.39 -12.48
CA LEU A 235 -4.66 -14.40 -12.35
C LEU A 235 -3.63 -14.34 -13.48
N ASP A 236 -4.10 -14.23 -14.72
CA ASP A 236 -3.22 -14.21 -15.90
C ASP A 236 -2.20 -13.07 -15.86
N LEU A 237 -2.55 -11.92 -15.29
CA LEU A 237 -1.63 -10.80 -15.13
C LEU A 237 -0.50 -11.12 -14.13
N SER A 238 -0.83 -11.75 -13.01
CA SER A 238 0.16 -12.17 -12.00
C SER A 238 1.11 -13.23 -12.55
N VAL A 239 0.58 -14.22 -13.28
CA VAL A 239 1.37 -15.27 -13.95
C VAL A 239 2.28 -14.67 -15.02
N SER A 240 1.74 -13.76 -15.86
CA SER A 240 2.51 -13.10 -16.92
C SER A 240 3.66 -12.27 -16.38
N LEU A 241 3.42 -11.48 -15.31
CA LEU A 241 4.48 -10.68 -14.69
C LEU A 241 5.57 -11.58 -14.09
N TYR A 242 5.17 -12.63 -13.37
CA TYR A 242 6.10 -13.61 -12.82
C TYR A 242 6.98 -14.24 -13.90
N GLN A 243 6.41 -14.64 -15.05
CA GLN A 243 7.16 -15.21 -16.17
C GLN A 243 8.15 -14.20 -16.74
N LYS A 244 7.71 -12.94 -17.01
CA LYS A 244 8.57 -11.87 -17.50
C LYS A 244 9.74 -11.58 -16.56
N MET A 245 9.50 -11.55 -15.26
CA MET A 245 10.57 -11.37 -14.26
C MET A 245 11.57 -12.52 -14.28
N ARG A 246 11.10 -13.77 -14.39
CA ARG A 246 12.00 -14.95 -14.53
C ARG A 246 12.87 -14.88 -15.78
N ASP A 247 12.29 -14.47 -16.91
CA ASP A 247 13.01 -14.34 -18.18
C ASP A 247 14.12 -13.27 -18.14
N ARG A 248 14.05 -12.37 -17.15
CA ARG A 248 15.05 -11.34 -16.86
C ARG A 248 15.93 -11.67 -15.63
N ASP A 249 15.94 -12.92 -15.16
CA ASP A 249 16.65 -13.33 -13.94
C ASP A 249 16.31 -12.48 -12.70
N LEU A 250 15.09 -11.98 -12.62
CA LEU A 250 14.53 -11.33 -11.44
C LEU A 250 13.86 -12.38 -10.57
N HIS A 251 14.42 -12.62 -9.39
CA HIS A 251 13.80 -13.55 -8.44
C HIS A 251 12.51 -12.96 -7.88
N SER A 252 11.41 -13.69 -8.06
CA SER A 252 10.10 -13.41 -7.49
C SER A 252 9.43 -14.69 -7.04
N GLU A 253 8.56 -14.59 -6.04
CA GLU A 253 7.70 -15.69 -5.61
C GLU A 253 6.32 -15.54 -6.25
N LEU A 254 5.72 -16.64 -6.70
CA LEU A 254 4.33 -16.71 -7.15
C LEU A 254 3.59 -17.75 -6.33
N ARG A 255 2.43 -17.39 -5.82
CA ARG A 255 1.50 -18.30 -5.19
C ARG A 255 0.14 -18.23 -5.85
N VAL A 256 -0.35 -19.37 -6.28
CA VAL A 256 -1.73 -19.56 -6.71
C VAL A 256 -2.39 -20.54 -5.75
N ARG A 257 -3.55 -20.21 -5.23
CA ARG A 257 -4.34 -21.04 -4.33
C ARG A 257 -5.83 -20.88 -4.62
N ASP A 258 -6.61 -21.85 -4.21
CA ASP A 258 -8.08 -21.82 -4.33
C ASP A 258 -8.66 -20.51 -3.81
N GLY A 259 -9.47 -19.84 -4.64
CA GLY A 259 -10.20 -18.63 -4.27
C GLY A 259 -10.43 -17.60 -5.36
N TRP A 260 -11.26 -16.63 -5.03
CA TRP A 260 -11.76 -15.56 -5.88
C TRP A 260 -11.13 -14.21 -5.57
N HIS A 261 -11.51 -13.20 -6.38
CA HIS A 261 -11.23 -11.78 -6.13
C HIS A 261 -12.08 -11.27 -4.96
N SER A 262 -11.71 -11.63 -3.71
CA SER A 262 -12.54 -11.41 -2.53
C SER A 262 -11.76 -11.09 -1.27
N TRP A 263 -12.44 -10.44 -0.32
CA TRP A 263 -11.86 -10.13 0.99
C TRP A 263 -11.47 -11.37 1.80
N GLU A 264 -12.16 -12.49 1.64
CA GLU A 264 -11.79 -13.76 2.25
C GLU A 264 -10.39 -14.22 1.80
N TYR A 265 -10.14 -14.12 0.48
CA TYR A 265 -8.84 -14.42 -0.08
C TYR A 265 -7.76 -13.49 0.49
N TRP A 266 -7.98 -12.18 0.46
CA TRP A 266 -6.99 -11.17 0.87
C TRP A 266 -6.74 -11.17 2.38
N HIS A 267 -7.76 -11.41 3.21
CA HIS A 267 -7.57 -11.63 4.65
C HIS A 267 -6.60 -12.79 4.91
N THR A 268 -6.81 -13.91 4.22
CA THR A 268 -5.91 -15.07 4.35
C THR A 268 -4.50 -14.77 3.82
N ALA A 269 -4.38 -13.97 2.75
CA ALA A 269 -3.10 -13.57 2.18
C ALA A 269 -2.26 -12.71 3.14
N LEU A 270 -2.87 -11.96 4.08
CA LEU A 270 -2.14 -11.22 5.10
C LEU A 270 -1.27 -12.11 6.00
N ARG A 271 -1.68 -13.37 6.25
CA ARG A 271 -0.87 -14.35 7.01
C ARG A 271 0.44 -14.73 6.34
N LEU A 272 0.61 -14.37 5.09
CA LEU A 272 1.82 -14.62 4.30
C LEU A 272 2.56 -13.31 4.01
N SER A 273 1.82 -12.28 3.63
CA SER A 273 2.41 -11.01 3.20
C SER A 273 3.09 -10.27 4.35
N LEU A 274 2.50 -10.28 5.55
CA LEU A 274 3.10 -9.64 6.72
C LEU A 274 4.37 -10.34 7.19
N PRO A 275 4.42 -11.68 7.36
CA PRO A 275 5.68 -12.39 7.62
C PRO A 275 6.71 -12.24 6.48
N PHE A 276 6.26 -12.19 5.21
CA PHE A 276 7.16 -11.90 4.10
C PHE A 276 7.82 -10.53 4.24
N ALA A 277 7.07 -9.48 4.51
CA ALA A 277 7.62 -8.15 4.75
C ALA A 277 8.57 -8.15 5.96
N SER A 278 8.11 -8.72 7.10
CA SER A 278 8.86 -8.71 8.35
C SER A 278 10.23 -9.40 8.25
N ARG A 279 10.33 -10.54 7.57
CA ARG A 279 11.62 -11.24 7.40
C ARG A 279 12.58 -10.55 6.41
N ASN A 280 12.05 -9.64 5.59
CA ASN A 280 12.83 -8.86 4.63
C ASN A 280 13.21 -7.46 5.15
N PHE A 281 12.80 -7.10 6.34
CA PHE A 281 13.31 -5.89 6.99
C PHE A 281 14.76 -6.09 7.45
N GLY A 282 15.52 -4.99 7.44
CA GLY A 282 16.86 -4.93 8.02
C GLY A 282 16.87 -5.33 9.50
N LYS A 283 18.01 -5.87 9.95
CA LYS A 283 18.23 -6.25 11.35
C LYS A 283 18.93 -5.13 12.10
#